data_b5f7c5ae24302819a7cb936b5fcf99d9
#
_entry.id   b5f7c5ae24302819a7cb936b5fcf99d9
#
_cell.length_a   1.000
_cell.length_b   1.000
_cell.length_c   1.000
_cell.angle_alpha   90.00
_cell.angle_beta   90.00
_cell.angle_gamma   90.00
#
_symmetry.space_group_name_H-M   'P 1'
#
loop_
_entity.id
_entity.type
_entity.pdbx_description
1 polymer ?
#
loop_
_entity_poly.entity_id
_entity_poly.type
_entity_poly.pdbx_seq_one_letter_code
_entity_poly.pdbx_strand_id
1 'polypeptide(L)'
;MSRRQGGYGRGKRMSIEKDQVDILSGVRDGYTIGSPVSLYIENKDWKSWQGAMDPFHIIPGRAVTMPRPGHADLAGGIKYDQHDLRNVLERASARETAVRTAVGALTSLLLRELGMGLYSYVVSIGSVGIPPGILPMKTVGDGYLKRLSRTAASDGRMMNIPDARTSAQAVALIEDTGKKGDTLGGVFEIRATNVPVGLGSYSQWDRKLDGRLARAMMSIQAIKAVEVGDGVMNSGRHG
;
A
#
# COMPACT_ATOMS: atom_id res chain seq x y z
N MET A 1 0.75 9.25 7.04
CA MET A 1 2.12 8.67 7.16
C MET A 1 2.25 7.70 8.33
N SER A 2 1.85 8.04 9.56
CA SER A 2 1.98 7.18 10.75
C SER A 2 1.45 5.74 10.57
N ARG A 3 0.27 5.57 9.96
CA ARG A 3 -0.28 4.23 9.66
C ARG A 3 0.61 3.40 8.73
N ARG A 4 1.27 4.01 7.75
CA ARG A 4 2.22 3.32 6.87
C ARG A 4 3.45 2.86 7.63
N GLN A 5 3.92 3.64 8.58
CA GLN A 5 5.13 3.36 9.35
C GLN A 5 4.88 2.40 10.52
N GLY A 6 3.67 2.42 11.08
CA GLY A 6 3.24 1.46 12.08
C GLY A 6 2.98 0.08 11.44
N GLY A 7 2.73 -0.89 12.26
CA GLY A 7 2.43 -2.26 11.85
C GLY A 7 3.43 -3.24 12.43
N TYR A 8 2.86 -4.30 13.01
CA TYR A 8 3.65 -5.36 13.63
C TYR A 8 4.42 -6.17 12.59
N GLY A 9 5.60 -6.68 12.95
CA GLY A 9 6.40 -7.53 12.07
C GLY A 9 7.15 -6.83 10.92
N ARG A 10 7.14 -5.50 10.89
CA ARG A 10 7.90 -4.75 9.88
C ARG A 10 9.39 -4.78 10.16
N GLY A 11 10.21 -4.78 9.08
CA GLY A 11 11.66 -4.82 9.18
C GLY A 11 12.27 -3.61 9.89
N LYS A 12 13.48 -3.78 10.43
CA LYS A 12 14.23 -2.76 11.21
C LYS A 12 14.35 -1.40 10.50
N ARG A 13 14.38 -1.37 9.17
CA ARG A 13 14.44 -0.11 8.39
C ARG A 13 13.27 0.82 8.69
N MET A 14 12.09 0.29 9.01
CA MET A 14 10.92 1.10 9.33
C MET A 14 11.04 1.90 10.62
N SER A 15 11.95 1.52 11.53
CA SER A 15 12.23 2.30 12.75
C SER A 15 12.97 3.61 12.47
N ILE A 16 13.69 3.67 11.34
CA ILE A 16 14.45 4.86 10.91
C ILE A 16 13.53 5.86 10.19
N GLU A 17 12.53 5.35 9.48
CA GLU A 17 11.59 6.15 8.68
C GLU A 17 10.52 6.80 9.59
N LYS A 18 10.73 8.05 9.98
CA LYS A 18 9.72 8.92 10.61
C LYS A 18 9.29 9.97 9.59
N ASP A 19 8.59 9.50 8.55
CA ASP A 19 8.21 10.34 7.42
C ASP A 19 7.20 11.40 7.82
N GLN A 20 7.47 12.62 7.40
CA GLN A 20 6.54 13.73 7.36
C GLN A 20 6.36 14.15 5.90
N VAL A 21 5.26 14.82 5.63
CA VAL A 21 4.95 15.31 4.29
C VAL A 21 4.90 16.83 4.37
N ASP A 22 5.76 17.47 3.60
CA ASP A 22 5.76 18.90 3.44
C ASP A 22 5.00 19.25 2.15
N ILE A 23 4.15 20.26 2.21
CA ILE A 23 3.45 20.82 1.06
C ILE A 23 4.25 22.02 0.58
N LEU A 24 4.89 21.89 -0.59
CA LEU A 24 5.78 22.93 -1.12
C LEU A 24 5.05 23.96 -1.97
N SER A 25 3.92 23.58 -2.60
CA SER A 25 3.14 24.46 -3.46
C SER A 25 1.69 24.02 -3.58
N GLY A 26 0.85 24.88 -4.16
CA GLY A 26 -0.52 24.56 -4.57
C GLY A 26 -1.58 24.67 -3.47
N VAL A 27 -1.19 25.00 -2.23
CA VAL A 27 -2.10 25.15 -1.09
C VAL A 27 -1.81 26.45 -0.37
N ARG A 28 -2.86 27.18 -0.01
CA ARG A 28 -2.81 28.38 0.82
C ARG A 28 -4.01 28.38 1.77
N ASP A 29 -3.78 28.67 3.02
CA ASP A 29 -4.83 28.74 4.06
C ASP A 29 -5.72 27.49 4.14
N GLY A 30 -5.10 26.30 3.91
CA GLY A 30 -5.80 25.02 3.91
C GLY A 30 -6.56 24.67 2.63
N TYR A 31 -6.58 25.55 1.63
CA TYR A 31 -7.28 25.35 0.36
C TYR A 31 -6.33 25.20 -0.83
N THR A 32 -6.71 24.37 -1.78
CA THR A 32 -6.01 24.30 -3.08
C THR A 32 -6.31 25.58 -3.89
N ILE A 33 -5.29 26.09 -4.59
CA ILE A 33 -5.39 27.36 -5.33
C ILE A 33 -5.38 27.20 -6.85
N GLY A 34 -5.63 25.97 -7.35
CA GLY A 34 -5.68 25.68 -8.80
C GLY A 34 -4.32 25.46 -9.46
N SER A 35 -3.22 25.68 -8.76
CA SER A 35 -1.89 25.31 -9.23
C SER A 35 -1.53 23.88 -8.83
N PRO A 36 -0.48 23.26 -9.43
CA PRO A 36 -0.01 21.95 -9.01
C PRO A 36 0.36 21.92 -7.53
N VAL A 37 -0.09 20.86 -6.82
CA VAL A 37 0.28 20.61 -5.44
C VAL A 37 1.53 19.75 -5.42
N SER A 38 2.64 20.29 -4.90
CA SER A 38 3.88 19.54 -4.72
C SER A 38 4.01 19.04 -3.30
N LEU A 39 4.22 17.74 -3.15
CA LEU A 39 4.43 17.06 -1.87
C LEU A 39 5.87 16.59 -1.78
N TYR A 40 6.52 16.84 -0.66
CA TYR A 40 7.89 16.42 -0.39
C TYR A 40 7.94 15.50 0.83
N ILE A 41 8.73 14.44 0.74
CA ILE A 41 9.05 13.54 1.85
C ILE A 41 10.55 13.39 1.88
N GLU A 42 11.18 13.88 2.94
CA GLU A 42 12.63 13.78 3.12
C GLU A 42 13.07 12.31 3.18
N ASN A 43 14.13 11.99 2.45
CA ASN A 43 14.81 10.71 2.61
C ASN A 43 15.94 10.86 3.65
N LYS A 44 15.66 10.50 4.89
CA LYS A 44 16.62 10.62 6.00
C LYS A 44 17.87 9.75 5.84
N ASP A 45 17.79 8.69 5.04
CA ASP A 45 18.92 7.82 4.72
C ASP A 45 19.84 8.41 3.64
N TRP A 46 19.42 9.50 2.97
CA TRP A 46 20.17 10.13 1.89
C TRP A 46 21.60 10.53 2.28
N LYS A 47 21.81 10.97 3.52
CA LYS A 47 23.13 11.38 4.03
C LYS A 47 24.17 10.28 3.89
N SER A 48 23.78 9.02 4.04
CA SER A 48 24.65 7.85 3.91
C SER A 48 24.93 7.46 2.45
N TRP A 49 24.18 8.03 1.50
CA TRP A 49 24.20 7.64 0.09
C TRP A 49 24.66 8.73 -0.86
N GLN A 50 24.86 9.97 -0.40
CA GLN A 50 25.19 11.11 -1.24
C GLN A 50 26.30 10.84 -2.26
N GLY A 51 27.42 10.25 -1.81
CA GLY A 51 28.50 9.92 -2.72
C GLY A 51 28.21 8.74 -3.66
N ALA A 52 27.53 7.69 -3.14
CA ALA A 52 27.23 6.50 -3.92
C ALA A 52 26.13 6.72 -4.97
N MET A 53 25.31 7.76 -4.79
CA MET A 53 24.20 8.13 -5.67
C MET A 53 24.42 9.51 -6.32
N ASP A 54 25.69 9.93 -6.44
CA ASP A 54 26.03 11.15 -7.15
C ASP A 54 25.58 11.04 -8.62
N PRO A 55 24.85 12.02 -9.17
CA PRO A 55 24.32 11.93 -10.52
C PRO A 55 25.41 12.09 -11.61
N PHE A 56 26.59 12.59 -11.26
CA PHE A 56 27.64 12.90 -12.21
C PHE A 56 28.90 12.06 -12.04
N HIS A 57 29.11 11.45 -10.86
CA HIS A 57 30.33 10.71 -10.54
C HIS A 57 30.02 9.32 -9.96
N ILE A 58 30.61 8.30 -10.55
CA ILE A 58 30.54 6.92 -10.05
C ILE A 58 31.66 6.68 -9.04
N ILE A 59 31.30 6.28 -7.84
CA ILE A 59 32.28 5.83 -6.83
C ILE A 59 32.57 4.35 -7.05
N PRO A 60 33.80 3.97 -7.39
CA PRO A 60 34.19 2.56 -7.55
C PRO A 60 33.92 1.74 -6.29
N GLY A 61 33.57 0.46 -6.47
CA GLY A 61 33.42 -0.51 -5.37
C GLY A 61 32.09 -0.49 -4.62
N ARG A 62 31.12 0.34 -5.04
CA ARG A 62 29.78 0.37 -4.46
C ARG A 62 28.67 -0.17 -5.37
N ALA A 63 29.00 -0.67 -6.54
CA ALA A 63 28.04 -1.28 -7.45
C ALA A 63 27.41 -2.54 -6.85
N VAL A 64 26.11 -2.70 -7.07
CA VAL A 64 25.37 -3.91 -6.71
C VAL A 64 25.32 -4.81 -7.93
N THR A 65 26.02 -5.95 -7.88
CA THR A 65 26.11 -6.90 -9.00
C THR A 65 25.29 -8.17 -8.78
N MET A 66 24.83 -8.43 -7.55
CA MET A 66 24.03 -9.60 -7.24
C MET A 66 22.54 -9.23 -7.15
N PRO A 67 21.69 -9.79 -8.03
CA PRO A 67 20.26 -9.55 -7.98
C PRO A 67 19.62 -10.26 -6.78
N ARG A 68 18.64 -9.60 -6.16
CA ARG A 68 17.85 -10.19 -5.08
C ARG A 68 16.79 -11.14 -5.66
N PRO A 69 16.64 -12.36 -5.12
CA PRO A 69 15.58 -13.29 -5.51
C PRO A 69 14.18 -12.65 -5.35
N GLY A 70 13.29 -12.88 -6.33
CA GLY A 70 11.92 -12.36 -6.31
C GLY A 70 11.79 -10.83 -6.50
N HIS A 71 12.87 -10.13 -6.82
CA HIS A 71 12.90 -8.69 -7.06
C HIS A 71 13.05 -8.34 -8.53
N ALA A 72 12.81 -7.08 -8.89
CA ALA A 72 12.96 -6.59 -10.25
C ALA A 72 14.41 -6.48 -10.74
N ASP A 73 15.40 -6.73 -9.87
CA ASP A 73 16.80 -6.42 -10.09
C ASP A 73 17.36 -7.08 -11.36
N LEU A 74 17.20 -8.40 -11.52
CA LEU A 74 17.71 -9.13 -12.67
C LEU A 74 17.01 -8.69 -13.97
N ALA A 75 15.69 -8.72 -13.97
CA ALA A 75 14.89 -8.37 -15.16
C ALA A 75 15.11 -6.91 -15.57
N GLY A 76 15.20 -6.00 -14.60
CA GLY A 76 15.48 -4.59 -14.84
C GLY A 76 16.91 -4.34 -15.35
N GLY A 77 17.90 -5.03 -14.77
CA GLY A 77 19.28 -4.98 -15.23
C GLY A 77 19.41 -5.39 -16.69
N ILE A 78 18.86 -6.53 -17.06
CA ILE A 78 18.87 -7.03 -18.44
C ILE A 78 18.11 -6.09 -19.39
N LYS A 79 16.89 -5.68 -19.01
CA LYS A 79 16.04 -4.87 -19.90
C LYS A 79 16.60 -3.50 -20.21
N TYR A 80 17.23 -2.86 -19.23
CA TYR A 80 17.72 -1.48 -19.34
C TYR A 80 19.25 -1.38 -19.40
N ASP A 81 19.92 -2.52 -19.60
CA ASP A 81 21.41 -2.63 -19.67
C ASP A 81 22.09 -1.95 -18.47
N GLN A 82 21.58 -2.24 -17.27
CA GLN A 82 22.11 -1.69 -16.02
C GLN A 82 23.12 -2.67 -15.41
N HIS A 83 24.41 -2.33 -15.47
CA HIS A 83 25.48 -3.12 -14.85
C HIS A 83 25.54 -2.92 -13.34
N ASP A 84 25.15 -1.75 -12.86
CA ASP A 84 24.89 -1.51 -11.43
C ASP A 84 23.40 -1.66 -11.14
N LEU A 85 23.04 -2.79 -10.55
CA LEU A 85 21.65 -3.09 -10.17
C LEU A 85 21.09 -2.15 -9.10
N ARG A 86 21.94 -1.28 -8.52
CA ARG A 86 21.51 -0.21 -7.63
C ARG A 86 20.45 0.68 -8.30
N ASN A 87 20.62 0.99 -9.57
CA ASN A 87 19.70 1.82 -10.33
C ASN A 87 18.29 1.19 -10.40
N VAL A 88 18.23 -0.12 -10.63
CA VAL A 88 16.97 -0.86 -10.64
C VAL A 88 16.37 -0.95 -9.23
N LEU A 89 17.21 -1.23 -8.23
CA LEU A 89 16.84 -1.37 -6.84
C LEU A 89 16.19 -0.09 -6.30
N GLU A 90 16.80 1.05 -6.56
CA GLU A 90 16.29 2.36 -6.11
C GLU A 90 14.95 2.69 -6.80
N ARG A 91 14.82 2.46 -8.09
CA ARG A 91 13.58 2.76 -8.82
C ARG A 91 12.45 1.79 -8.49
N ALA A 92 12.75 0.50 -8.30
CA ALA A 92 11.76 -0.52 -7.95
C ALA A 92 11.42 -0.58 -6.45
N SER A 93 12.00 0.32 -5.67
CA SER A 93 11.87 0.32 -4.22
C SER A 93 10.41 0.50 -3.75
N ALA A 94 10.00 -0.32 -2.77
CA ALA A 94 8.73 -0.15 -2.06
C ALA A 94 8.64 1.20 -1.30
N ARG A 95 9.73 1.95 -1.21
CA ARG A 95 9.75 3.33 -0.69
C ARG A 95 8.80 4.25 -1.46
N GLU A 96 8.54 3.97 -2.73
CA GLU A 96 7.54 4.68 -3.53
C GLU A 96 6.15 4.72 -2.87
N THR A 97 5.79 3.71 -2.08
CA THR A 97 4.52 3.69 -1.34
C THR A 97 4.36 4.84 -0.35
N ALA A 98 5.45 5.49 0.07
CA ALA A 98 5.39 6.70 0.90
C ALA A 98 4.71 7.85 0.15
N VAL A 99 5.15 8.10 -1.08
CA VAL A 99 4.56 9.14 -1.95
C VAL A 99 3.11 8.79 -2.30
N ARG A 100 2.83 7.52 -2.66
CA ARG A 100 1.46 7.05 -2.92
C ARG A 100 0.54 7.27 -1.72
N THR A 101 1.03 7.06 -0.50
CA THR A 101 0.26 7.32 0.74
C THR A 101 -0.02 8.80 0.92
N ALA A 102 0.93 9.68 0.63
CA ALA A 102 0.76 11.13 0.72
C ALA A 102 -0.28 11.64 -0.28
N VAL A 103 -0.15 11.24 -1.56
CA VAL A 103 -1.11 11.57 -2.62
C VAL A 103 -2.49 10.97 -2.29
N GLY A 104 -2.55 9.72 -1.83
CA GLY A 104 -3.79 9.08 -1.41
C GLY A 104 -4.50 9.80 -0.26
N ALA A 105 -3.74 10.35 0.69
CA ALA A 105 -4.31 11.16 1.76
C ALA A 105 -4.96 12.44 1.23
N LEU A 106 -4.28 13.14 0.32
CA LEU A 106 -4.80 14.36 -0.30
C LEU A 106 -6.07 14.07 -1.14
N THR A 107 -6.01 13.05 -2.00
CA THR A 107 -7.18 12.68 -2.83
C THR A 107 -8.35 12.15 -2.00
N SER A 108 -8.10 11.52 -0.84
CA SER A 108 -9.15 11.11 0.08
C SER A 108 -9.91 12.29 0.71
N LEU A 109 -9.32 13.47 0.80
CA LEU A 109 -10.03 14.69 1.22
C LEU A 109 -11.08 15.06 0.17
N LEU A 110 -10.69 15.08 -1.11
CA LEU A 110 -11.63 15.36 -2.20
C LEU A 110 -12.79 14.35 -2.24
N LEU A 111 -12.48 13.05 -2.08
CA LEU A 111 -13.54 12.03 -2.08
C LEU A 111 -14.53 12.23 -0.92
N ARG A 112 -14.04 12.67 0.25
CA ARG A 112 -14.90 13.00 1.40
C ARG A 112 -15.79 14.20 1.16
N GLU A 113 -15.29 15.24 0.50
CA GLU A 113 -16.12 16.42 0.08
C GLU A 113 -17.22 15.99 -0.90
N LEU A 114 -16.97 14.95 -1.71
CA LEU A 114 -17.97 14.33 -2.58
C LEU A 114 -18.88 13.33 -1.85
N GLY A 115 -18.78 13.21 -0.53
CA GLY A 115 -19.59 12.31 0.29
C GLY A 115 -19.16 10.84 0.26
N MET A 116 -18.06 10.50 -0.42
CA MET A 116 -17.57 9.13 -0.54
C MET A 116 -16.71 8.72 0.66
N GLY A 117 -16.91 7.52 1.18
CA GLY A 117 -16.07 6.92 2.22
C GLY A 117 -15.15 5.85 1.67
N LEU A 118 -13.91 5.78 2.18
CA LEU A 118 -12.95 4.71 1.89
C LEU A 118 -12.51 4.05 3.20
N TYR A 119 -12.63 2.75 3.26
CA TYR A 119 -12.28 1.92 4.41
C TYR A 119 -11.40 0.76 3.99
N SER A 120 -10.40 0.43 4.80
CA SER A 120 -9.56 -0.73 4.55
C SER A 120 -9.30 -1.50 5.84
N TYR A 121 -9.16 -2.81 5.73
CA TYR A 121 -8.80 -3.70 6.81
C TYR A 121 -8.10 -4.95 6.25
N VAL A 122 -7.32 -5.60 7.11
CA VAL A 122 -6.66 -6.86 6.77
C VAL A 122 -7.62 -8.01 7.02
N VAL A 123 -7.76 -8.88 6.03
CA VAL A 123 -8.63 -10.06 6.05
C VAL A 123 -7.89 -11.28 6.58
N SER A 124 -6.63 -11.46 6.12
CA SER A 124 -5.81 -12.59 6.58
C SER A 124 -4.32 -12.26 6.52
N ILE A 125 -3.55 -12.96 7.35
CA ILE A 125 -2.08 -13.00 7.29
C ILE A 125 -1.68 -14.46 7.34
N GLY A 126 -0.99 -14.95 6.31
CA GLY A 126 -0.67 -16.35 6.14
C GLY A 126 -1.93 -17.21 6.20
N SER A 127 -1.94 -18.20 7.10
CA SER A 127 -3.08 -19.10 7.33
C SER A 127 -4.11 -18.57 8.33
N VAL A 128 -3.87 -17.44 8.98
CA VAL A 128 -4.77 -16.83 9.97
C VAL A 128 -5.67 -15.83 9.29
N GLY A 129 -6.97 -16.09 9.25
CA GLY A 129 -7.97 -15.21 8.64
C GLY A 129 -9.12 -14.88 9.60
N ILE A 130 -9.85 -13.84 9.28
CA ILE A 130 -11.05 -13.41 10.01
C ILE A 130 -12.14 -14.47 9.83
N PRO A 131 -12.78 -14.94 10.91
CA PRO A 131 -13.88 -15.90 10.82
C PRO A 131 -15.04 -15.39 9.97
N PRO A 132 -15.76 -16.28 9.27
CA PRO A 132 -16.99 -15.93 8.58
C PRO A 132 -17.99 -15.21 9.52
N GLY A 133 -18.68 -14.19 9.01
CA GLY A 133 -19.70 -13.44 9.75
C GLY A 133 -19.18 -12.21 10.50
N ILE A 134 -17.87 -12.07 10.73
CA ILE A 134 -17.30 -10.84 11.31
C ILE A 134 -17.20 -9.74 10.27
N LEU A 135 -16.86 -10.10 9.04
CA LEU A 135 -16.80 -9.14 7.93
C LEU A 135 -18.20 -8.80 7.43
N PRO A 136 -18.43 -7.54 7.06
CA PRO A 136 -19.73 -7.12 6.59
C PRO A 136 -20.11 -7.83 5.29
N MET A 137 -21.33 -8.33 5.24
CA MET A 137 -21.95 -8.75 3.99
C MET A 137 -22.09 -7.54 3.02
N LYS A 138 -22.37 -7.80 1.74
CA LYS A 138 -22.29 -6.86 0.60
C LYS A 138 -22.90 -5.46 0.81
N THR A 139 -23.87 -5.31 1.71
CA THR A 139 -24.60 -4.04 1.92
C THR A 139 -24.48 -3.57 3.35
N VAL A 140 -23.33 -2.98 3.68
CA VAL A 140 -23.12 -2.43 5.02
C VAL A 140 -22.97 -0.93 4.94
N GLY A 141 -23.73 -0.23 5.76
CA GLY A 141 -23.69 1.22 5.82
C GLY A 141 -22.37 1.77 6.36
N ASP A 142 -22.10 3.01 5.98
CA ASP A 142 -20.89 3.79 6.34
C ASP A 142 -20.56 3.74 7.84
N GLY A 143 -21.56 3.81 8.70
CA GLY A 143 -21.38 3.76 10.15
C GLY A 143 -20.76 2.46 10.67
N TYR A 144 -21.09 1.31 10.07
CA TYR A 144 -20.48 0.04 10.43
C TYR A 144 -19.03 -0.04 9.99
N LEU A 145 -18.72 0.34 8.75
CA LEU A 145 -17.36 0.35 8.21
C LEU A 145 -16.46 1.32 8.99
N LYS A 146 -16.99 2.46 9.42
CA LYS A 146 -16.32 3.38 10.34
C LYS A 146 -15.95 2.71 11.68
N ARG A 147 -16.88 1.97 12.29
CA ARG A 147 -16.60 1.24 13.54
C ARG A 147 -15.55 0.16 13.32
N LEU A 148 -15.71 -0.65 12.28
CA LEU A 148 -14.77 -1.72 11.92
C LEU A 148 -13.34 -1.18 11.75
N SER A 149 -13.19 -0.12 10.99
CA SER A 149 -11.90 0.53 10.75
C SER A 149 -11.28 1.13 12.02
N ARG A 150 -12.11 1.65 12.96
CA ARG A 150 -11.64 2.13 14.26
C ARG A 150 -11.19 0.97 15.15
N THR A 151 -11.93 -0.10 15.20
CA THR A 151 -11.58 -1.31 15.99
C THR A 151 -10.26 -1.89 15.49
N ALA A 152 -10.11 -2.03 14.17
CA ALA A 152 -8.88 -2.50 13.56
C ALA A 152 -7.66 -1.62 13.87
N ALA A 153 -7.86 -0.31 14.00
CA ALA A 153 -6.79 0.64 14.33
C ALA A 153 -6.45 0.70 15.82
N SER A 154 -7.36 0.24 16.70
CA SER A 154 -7.24 0.37 18.16
C SER A 154 -6.57 -0.81 18.86
N ASP A 155 -6.15 -1.85 18.13
CA ASP A 155 -5.56 -3.05 18.72
C ASP A 155 -4.14 -2.86 19.32
N GLY A 156 -3.63 -1.64 19.32
CA GLY A 156 -2.31 -1.26 19.85
C GLY A 156 -1.12 -1.85 19.06
N ARG A 157 -1.37 -2.83 18.20
CA ARG A 157 -0.36 -3.52 17.39
C ARG A 157 -0.36 -3.06 15.94
N MET A 158 -1.29 -2.19 15.57
CA MET A 158 -1.46 -1.64 14.21
C MET A 158 -1.57 -2.71 13.10
N MET A 159 -2.17 -3.86 13.43
CA MET A 159 -2.39 -4.95 12.47
C MET A 159 -3.48 -4.62 11.45
N ASN A 160 -4.36 -3.67 11.77
CA ASN A 160 -5.54 -3.33 10.98
C ASN A 160 -6.49 -4.51 10.74
N ILE A 161 -6.51 -5.47 11.66
CA ILE A 161 -7.44 -6.62 11.70
C ILE A 161 -8.59 -6.25 12.63
N PRO A 162 -9.86 -6.32 12.19
CA PRO A 162 -11.00 -5.90 13.00
C PRO A 162 -11.38 -6.85 14.14
N ASP A 163 -10.86 -8.06 14.17
CA ASP A 163 -11.07 -9.06 15.22
C ASP A 163 -9.83 -9.21 16.11
N ALA A 164 -9.98 -8.97 17.42
CA ALA A 164 -8.88 -9.00 18.37
C ALA A 164 -8.24 -10.40 18.53
N ARG A 165 -9.04 -11.47 18.43
CA ARG A 165 -8.55 -12.85 18.52
C ARG A 165 -7.69 -13.18 17.29
N THR A 166 -8.21 -12.88 16.11
CA THR A 166 -7.48 -13.04 14.84
C THR A 166 -6.20 -12.20 14.83
N SER A 167 -6.26 -10.97 15.34
CA SER A 167 -5.07 -10.11 15.46
C SER A 167 -3.99 -10.75 16.34
N ALA A 168 -4.36 -11.31 17.50
CA ALA A 168 -3.42 -11.99 18.40
C ALA A 168 -2.81 -13.25 17.75
N GLN A 169 -3.61 -14.04 17.05
CA GLN A 169 -3.15 -15.24 16.34
C GLN A 169 -2.19 -14.87 15.18
N ALA A 170 -2.49 -13.79 14.43
CA ALA A 170 -1.63 -13.29 13.37
C ALA A 170 -0.27 -12.82 13.89
N VAL A 171 -0.25 -12.17 15.06
CA VAL A 171 1.01 -11.77 15.72
C VAL A 171 1.84 -13.00 16.06
N ALA A 172 1.26 -14.02 16.68
CA ALA A 172 1.99 -15.25 17.03
C ALA A 172 2.54 -15.95 15.78
N LEU A 173 1.77 -15.99 14.69
CA LEU A 173 2.23 -16.54 13.41
C LEU A 173 3.39 -15.75 12.81
N ILE A 174 3.35 -14.42 12.87
CA ILE A 174 4.43 -13.55 12.38
C ILE A 174 5.72 -13.80 13.18
N GLU A 175 5.61 -13.93 14.51
CA GLU A 175 6.77 -14.18 15.37
C GLU A 175 7.41 -15.55 15.09
N ASP A 176 6.59 -16.59 14.94
CA ASP A 176 7.08 -17.94 14.62
C ASP A 176 7.76 -17.98 13.25
N THR A 177 7.15 -17.34 12.24
CA THR A 177 7.70 -17.24 10.90
C THR A 177 9.00 -16.45 10.88
N GLY A 178 9.06 -15.34 11.61
CA GLY A 178 10.27 -14.52 11.73
C GLY A 178 11.44 -15.26 12.40
N LYS A 179 11.17 -16.11 13.40
CA LYS A 179 12.20 -17.00 14.01
C LYS A 179 12.78 -18.00 13.02
N LYS A 180 12.00 -18.39 12.00
CA LYS A 180 12.42 -19.29 10.92
C LYS A 180 13.13 -18.55 9.78
N GLY A 181 13.25 -17.22 9.86
CA GLY A 181 13.84 -16.38 8.82
C GLY A 181 12.98 -16.25 7.55
N ASP A 182 11.68 -16.50 7.66
CA ASP A 182 10.75 -16.46 6.53
C ASP A 182 9.77 -15.28 6.65
N THR A 183 8.91 -15.09 5.64
CA THR A 183 7.95 -14.01 5.52
C THR A 183 6.56 -14.53 5.20
N LEU A 184 5.54 -13.73 5.52
CA LEU A 184 4.14 -14.05 5.27
C LEU A 184 3.53 -13.08 4.27
N GLY A 185 2.65 -13.58 3.42
CA GLY A 185 1.71 -12.79 2.65
C GLY A 185 0.43 -12.54 3.44
N GLY A 186 -0.50 -11.81 2.82
CA GLY A 186 -1.80 -11.54 3.43
C GLY A 186 -2.79 -11.00 2.42
N VAL A 187 -4.04 -10.90 2.87
CA VAL A 187 -5.14 -10.34 2.10
C VAL A 187 -5.70 -9.15 2.85
N PHE A 188 -5.93 -8.05 2.16
CA PHE A 188 -6.65 -6.91 2.69
C PHE A 188 -7.80 -6.53 1.75
N GLU A 189 -8.80 -5.92 2.32
CA GLU A 189 -9.98 -5.45 1.58
C GLU A 189 -10.08 -3.94 1.68
N ILE A 190 -10.51 -3.33 0.58
CA ILE A 190 -10.85 -1.89 0.52
C ILE A 190 -12.32 -1.79 0.13
N ARG A 191 -13.08 -1.01 0.88
CA ARG A 191 -14.47 -0.68 0.59
C ARG A 191 -14.65 0.80 0.34
N ALA A 192 -15.35 1.12 -0.73
CA ALA A 192 -15.86 2.45 -1.00
C ALA A 192 -17.36 2.49 -0.72
N THR A 193 -17.84 3.56 -0.06
CA THR A 193 -19.26 3.80 0.21
C THR A 193 -19.71 5.09 -0.44
N ASN A 194 -21.01 5.24 -0.63
CA ASN A 194 -21.63 6.42 -1.26
C ASN A 194 -21.02 6.75 -2.63
N VAL A 195 -20.65 5.72 -3.36
CA VAL A 195 -20.11 5.87 -4.72
C VAL A 195 -21.24 6.27 -5.65
N PRO A 196 -21.16 7.41 -6.34
CA PRO A 196 -22.22 7.82 -7.26
C PRO A 196 -22.35 6.85 -8.43
N VAL A 197 -23.59 6.65 -8.89
CA VAL A 197 -23.86 5.87 -10.09
C VAL A 197 -23.27 6.58 -11.31
N GLY A 198 -22.65 5.79 -12.21
CA GLY A 198 -22.10 6.32 -13.45
C GLY A 198 -20.58 6.58 -13.41
N LEU A 199 -19.88 6.21 -12.33
CA LEU A 199 -18.43 6.17 -12.34
C LEU A 199 -17.93 5.05 -13.28
N GLY A 200 -16.89 5.36 -14.05
CA GLY A 200 -16.41 4.46 -15.09
C GLY A 200 -17.27 4.53 -16.36
N SER A 201 -17.07 3.60 -17.26
CA SER A 201 -17.82 3.55 -18.52
C SER A 201 -17.83 2.13 -19.07
N TYR A 202 -18.93 1.75 -19.68
CA TYR A 202 -19.08 0.50 -20.41
C TYR A 202 -18.61 0.59 -21.87
N SER A 203 -18.44 1.81 -22.38
CA SER A 203 -18.25 2.05 -23.81
C SER A 203 -16.91 1.57 -24.37
N GLN A 204 -15.87 1.53 -23.51
CA GLN A 204 -14.52 1.08 -23.87
C GLN A 204 -13.89 0.30 -22.73
N TRP A 205 -13.09 -0.71 -23.05
CA TRP A 205 -12.45 -1.60 -22.09
C TRP A 205 -11.52 -0.86 -21.09
N ASP A 206 -10.80 0.15 -21.55
CA ASP A 206 -9.86 0.96 -20.75
C ASP A 206 -10.57 1.96 -19.83
N ARG A 207 -11.87 2.18 -20.01
CA ARG A 207 -12.70 3.06 -19.19
C ARG A 207 -13.50 2.32 -18.13
N LYS A 208 -13.50 1.01 -18.13
CA LYS A 208 -14.13 0.20 -17.11
C LYS A 208 -13.51 0.47 -15.73
N LEU A 209 -14.35 0.69 -14.72
CA LEU A 209 -13.90 1.06 -13.39
C LEU A 209 -13.13 -0.09 -12.70
N ASP A 210 -13.61 -1.31 -12.82
CA ASP A 210 -12.97 -2.53 -12.31
C ASP A 210 -11.55 -2.70 -12.87
N GLY A 211 -11.39 -2.56 -14.19
CA GLY A 211 -10.09 -2.63 -14.85
C GLY A 211 -9.12 -1.54 -14.37
N ARG A 212 -9.61 -0.32 -14.20
CA ARG A 212 -8.79 0.81 -13.69
C ARG A 212 -8.39 0.62 -12.23
N LEU A 213 -9.31 0.14 -11.39
CA LEU A 213 -9.02 -0.18 -9.99
C LEU A 213 -8.03 -1.34 -9.89
N ALA A 214 -8.24 -2.42 -10.65
CA ALA A 214 -7.32 -3.55 -10.67
C ALA A 214 -5.90 -3.12 -11.10
N ARG A 215 -5.77 -2.31 -12.15
CA ARG A 215 -4.49 -1.74 -12.59
C ARG A 215 -3.83 -0.92 -11.49
N ALA A 216 -4.58 -0.06 -10.81
CA ALA A 216 -4.06 0.77 -9.73
C ALA A 216 -3.55 -0.10 -8.57
N MET A 217 -4.32 -1.10 -8.15
CA MET A 217 -3.96 -2.02 -7.07
C MET A 217 -2.76 -2.89 -7.44
N MET A 218 -2.75 -3.49 -8.62
CA MET A 218 -1.63 -4.33 -9.10
C MET A 218 -0.34 -3.52 -9.31
N SER A 219 -0.41 -2.22 -9.44
CA SER A 219 0.78 -1.36 -9.54
C SER A 219 1.48 -1.13 -8.19
N ILE A 220 0.88 -1.52 -7.07
CA ILE A 220 1.49 -1.43 -5.74
C ILE A 220 2.48 -2.59 -5.59
N GLN A 221 3.67 -2.29 -5.08
CA GLN A 221 4.72 -3.30 -4.87
C GLN A 221 4.21 -4.44 -3.99
N ALA A 222 4.56 -5.67 -4.35
CA ALA A 222 4.21 -6.92 -3.68
C ALA A 222 2.73 -7.36 -3.78
N ILE A 223 1.85 -6.61 -4.44
CA ILE A 223 0.51 -7.10 -4.77
C ILE A 223 0.60 -8.14 -5.88
N LYS A 224 -0.04 -9.31 -5.69
CA LYS A 224 0.01 -10.45 -6.60
C LYS A 224 -1.35 -10.86 -7.16
N ALA A 225 -2.44 -10.46 -6.51
CA ALA A 225 -3.79 -10.71 -6.95
C ALA A 225 -4.71 -9.55 -6.58
N VAL A 226 -5.74 -9.34 -7.37
CA VAL A 226 -6.82 -8.37 -7.11
C VAL A 226 -8.14 -9.04 -7.49
N GLU A 227 -9.11 -8.95 -6.62
CA GLU A 227 -10.48 -9.38 -6.85
C GLU A 227 -11.43 -8.20 -6.73
N VAL A 228 -12.51 -8.22 -7.50
CA VAL A 228 -13.58 -7.22 -7.44
C VAL A 228 -14.86 -7.91 -7.00
N GLY A 229 -15.50 -7.39 -5.94
CA GLY A 229 -16.64 -8.04 -5.31
C GLY A 229 -16.25 -9.37 -4.65
N ASP A 230 -17.00 -10.43 -4.92
CA ASP A 230 -16.71 -11.76 -4.38
C ASP A 230 -15.66 -12.53 -5.21
N GLY A 231 -15.15 -11.92 -6.27
CA GLY A 231 -14.03 -12.45 -7.06
C GLY A 231 -14.23 -13.90 -7.48
N VAL A 232 -13.24 -14.74 -7.18
CA VAL A 232 -13.23 -16.17 -7.50
C VAL A 232 -14.40 -16.93 -6.87
N MET A 233 -14.91 -16.50 -5.72
CA MET A 233 -16.04 -17.17 -5.05
C MET A 233 -17.32 -17.17 -5.89
N ASN A 234 -17.48 -16.22 -6.80
CA ASN A 234 -18.64 -16.18 -7.69
C ASN A 234 -18.69 -17.36 -8.66
N SER A 235 -17.56 -18.00 -8.98
CA SER A 235 -17.52 -19.17 -9.87
C SER A 235 -18.27 -20.39 -9.33
N GLY A 236 -18.47 -20.46 -8.02
CA GLY A 236 -19.21 -21.55 -7.37
C GLY A 236 -20.68 -21.22 -7.07
N ARG A 237 -21.19 -20.06 -7.50
CA ARG A 237 -22.58 -19.64 -7.25
C ARG A 237 -23.44 -19.77 -8.50
N HIS A 238 -24.70 -20.10 -8.25
CA HIS A 238 -25.72 -19.98 -9.31
C HIS A 238 -26.05 -18.51 -9.56
N GLY A 239 -26.39 -18.19 -10.82
CA GLY A 239 -26.78 -16.85 -11.25
C GLY A 239 -28.13 -16.38 -10.70
#